data_b8750ba8f9b79d2a13b6709d4673a013
#
_entry.id   b8750ba8f9b79d2a13b6709d4673a013
#
_cell.length_a   1.000
_cell.length_b   1.000
_cell.length_c   1.000
_cell.angle_alpha   90.00
_cell.angle_beta   90.00
_cell.angle_gamma   90.00
#
_symmetry.space_group_name_H-M   'P 1'
#
loop_
_entity.id
_entity.type
_entity.pdbx_description
1 polymer ?
#
loop_
_entity_poly.entity_id
_entity_poly.type
_entity_poly.pdbx_seq_one_letter_code
_entity_poly.pdbx_strand_id
1 'polypeptide(L)'
;MKQPEKLPPIAVNRKARFDYFIEERFEAGIALMGWEVKSMRAGKAQIAEAYVYLKSGEAFLFGAHINALNSASTHVDTDPTRTRKLLLNRRQLDHMVGAVERRGYTIVPLELYWKAGRAKLEIGLAKGKKQHDKRANEKDRDWQRDKGRIMKAMRR
;
A
#
# COMPACT_ATOMS: atom_id res chain seq x y z
N MET A 1 -1.26 25.58 -12.09
CA MET A 1 -1.43 25.24 -10.65
C MET A 1 -0.58 24.04 -10.30
N LYS A 2 0.19 24.16 -9.24
CA LYS A 2 0.93 22.99 -8.72
C LYS A 2 -0.06 22.02 -8.09
N GLN A 3 0.07 20.74 -8.41
CA GLN A 3 -0.69 19.70 -7.72
C GLN A 3 -0.20 19.59 -6.27
N PRO A 4 -1.08 19.23 -5.31
CA PRO A 4 -0.66 19.03 -3.93
C PRO A 4 0.45 18.00 -3.85
N GLU A 5 1.49 18.30 -3.08
CA GLU A 5 2.59 17.37 -2.88
C GLU A 5 2.16 16.24 -1.94
N LYS A 6 2.62 15.04 -2.28
CA LYS A 6 2.50 13.87 -1.44
C LYS A 6 3.48 14.00 -0.27
N LEU A 7 2.99 13.92 0.95
CA LEU A 7 3.83 13.93 2.14
C LEU A 7 4.54 12.57 2.30
N PRO A 8 5.61 12.50 3.13
CA PRO A 8 6.28 11.24 3.40
C PRO A 8 5.29 10.15 3.86
N PRO A 9 5.53 8.88 3.51
CA PRO A 9 4.59 7.82 3.84
C PRO A 9 4.45 7.60 5.35
N ILE A 10 3.23 7.32 5.78
CA ILE A 10 2.91 6.93 7.14
C ILE A 10 3.26 5.46 7.35
N ALA A 11 2.97 4.64 6.35
CA ALA A 11 3.25 3.20 6.36
C ALA A 11 3.58 2.73 4.94
N VAL A 12 4.54 1.82 4.83
CA VAL A 12 4.99 1.26 3.55
C VAL A 12 4.94 -0.26 3.63
N ASN A 13 4.43 -0.89 2.59
CA ASN A 13 4.41 -2.35 2.46
C ASN A 13 5.56 -2.79 1.55
N ARG A 14 6.74 -2.96 2.13
CA ARG A 14 7.93 -3.38 1.39
C ARG A 14 7.85 -4.83 0.91
N LYS A 15 7.16 -5.67 1.66
CA LYS A 15 6.97 -7.09 1.32
C LYS A 15 6.21 -7.26 0.02
N ALA A 16 5.25 -6.39 -0.27
CA ALA A 16 4.49 -6.44 -1.52
C ALA A 16 5.39 -6.29 -2.75
N ARG A 17 6.39 -5.41 -2.68
CA ARG A 17 7.34 -5.20 -3.79
C ARG A 17 8.25 -6.41 -4.01
N PHE A 18 8.52 -7.16 -2.94
CA PHE A 18 9.30 -8.38 -3.01
C PHE A 18 8.49 -9.57 -3.56
N ASP A 19 7.25 -9.69 -3.10
CA ASP A 19 6.39 -10.85 -3.40
C ASP A 19 5.63 -10.75 -4.73
N TYR A 20 5.47 -9.54 -5.27
CA TYR A 20 4.61 -9.27 -6.42
C TYR A 20 5.28 -8.45 -7.51
N PHE A 21 4.93 -8.75 -8.77
CA PHE A 21 5.17 -7.85 -9.90
C PHE A 21 4.03 -6.84 -9.97
N ILE A 22 4.32 -5.58 -9.75
CA ILE A 22 3.32 -4.51 -9.73
C ILE A 22 3.30 -3.87 -11.12
N GLU A 23 2.20 -4.05 -11.84
CA GLU A 23 2.05 -3.56 -13.21
C GLU A 23 1.38 -2.19 -13.29
N GLU A 24 0.38 -1.94 -12.46
CA GLU A 24 -0.32 -0.66 -12.43
C GLU A 24 -0.48 -0.18 -11.00
N ARG A 25 -0.48 1.14 -10.81
CA ARG A 25 -0.65 1.77 -9.50
C ARG A 25 -1.82 2.72 -9.54
N PHE A 26 -2.56 2.79 -8.44
CA PHE A 26 -3.70 3.67 -8.28
C PHE A 26 -3.62 4.36 -6.92
N GLU A 27 -4.08 5.60 -6.88
CA GLU A 27 -4.24 6.32 -5.62
C GLU A 27 -5.70 6.23 -5.19
N ALA A 28 -5.94 5.56 -4.07
CA ALA A 28 -7.27 5.43 -3.50
C ALA A 28 -7.44 6.36 -2.31
N GLY A 29 -8.62 6.91 -2.12
CA GLY A 29 -9.01 7.47 -0.85
C GLY A 29 -9.33 6.34 0.11
N ILE A 30 -9.36 6.64 1.40
CA ILE A 30 -9.70 5.65 2.43
C ILE A 30 -10.71 6.27 3.41
N ALA A 31 -11.81 5.56 3.64
CA ALA A 31 -12.83 5.99 4.58
C ALA A 31 -12.38 5.68 6.01
N LEU A 32 -12.16 6.73 6.79
CA LEU A 32 -11.62 6.63 8.14
C LEU A 32 -12.58 7.22 9.18
N MET A 33 -12.49 6.71 10.39
CA MET A 33 -13.12 7.32 11.56
C MET A 33 -12.19 8.39 12.17
N GLY A 34 -12.74 9.30 12.95
CA GLY A 34 -11.97 10.38 13.55
C GLY A 34 -10.78 9.91 14.37
N TRP A 35 -10.94 8.85 15.17
CA TRP A 35 -9.86 8.31 15.98
C TRP A 35 -8.74 7.71 15.10
N GLU A 36 -9.11 7.14 13.94
CA GLU A 36 -8.14 6.59 12.98
C GLU A 36 -7.29 7.70 12.36
N VAL A 37 -7.90 8.82 12.01
CA VAL A 37 -7.18 9.99 11.50
C VAL A 37 -6.15 10.49 12.50
N LYS A 38 -6.53 10.60 13.77
CA LYS A 38 -5.61 11.02 14.85
C LYS A 38 -4.45 10.04 15.01
N SER A 39 -4.74 8.74 14.98
CA SER A 39 -3.72 7.70 15.10
C SER A 39 -2.76 7.71 13.93
N MET A 40 -3.25 7.93 12.71
CA MET A 40 -2.41 8.05 11.52
C MET A 40 -1.49 9.26 11.59
N ARG A 41 -1.98 10.39 12.10
CA ARG A 41 -1.15 11.59 12.30
C ARG A 41 -0.02 11.34 13.29
N ALA A 42 -0.23 10.45 14.25
CA ALA A 42 0.79 10.02 15.22
C ALA A 42 1.67 8.88 14.71
N GLY A 43 1.49 8.45 13.46
CA GLY A 43 2.29 7.37 12.86
C GLY A 43 1.90 5.97 13.34
N LYS A 44 0.73 5.79 13.93
CA LYS A 44 0.28 4.52 14.51
C LYS A 44 -0.49 3.66 13.50
N ALA A 45 0.06 3.45 12.32
CA ALA A 45 -0.56 2.64 11.27
C ALA A 45 0.46 1.68 10.65
N GLN A 46 -0.01 0.49 10.26
CA GLN A 46 0.80 -0.54 9.61
C GLN A 46 -0.03 -1.28 8.56
N ILE A 47 0.55 -1.50 7.39
CA ILE A 47 -0.12 -2.17 6.27
C ILE A 47 0.62 -3.42 5.78
N ALA A 48 1.66 -3.87 6.46
CA ALA A 48 2.49 -5.00 6.03
C ALA A 48 1.72 -6.30 5.86
N GLU A 49 0.70 -6.53 6.70
CA GLU A 49 -0.14 -7.73 6.65
C GLU A 49 -1.50 -7.47 5.99
N ALA A 50 -1.66 -6.29 5.38
CA ALA A 50 -2.93 -5.90 4.78
C ALA A 50 -3.05 -6.39 3.34
N TYR A 51 -4.29 -6.53 2.89
CA TYR A 51 -4.60 -6.80 1.50
C TYR A 51 -5.88 -6.08 1.08
N VAL A 52 -6.06 -5.93 -0.23
CA VAL A 52 -7.24 -5.29 -0.80
C VAL A 52 -8.11 -6.37 -1.46
N TYR A 53 -9.40 -6.35 -1.16
CA TYR A 53 -10.33 -7.25 -1.84
C TYR A 53 -11.49 -6.47 -2.47
N LEU A 54 -12.10 -7.08 -3.48
CA LEU A 54 -13.24 -6.52 -4.18
C LEU A 54 -14.50 -7.27 -3.78
N LYS A 55 -15.56 -6.53 -3.49
CA LYS A 55 -16.85 -7.10 -3.15
C LYS A 55 -17.95 -6.18 -3.69
N SER A 56 -18.88 -6.73 -4.44
CA SER A 56 -20.01 -5.98 -5.00
C SER A 56 -19.57 -4.73 -5.79
N GLY A 57 -18.47 -4.83 -6.53
CA GLY A 57 -17.93 -3.74 -7.35
C GLY A 57 -17.23 -2.64 -6.55
N GLU A 58 -16.95 -2.86 -5.27
CA GLU A 58 -16.26 -1.91 -4.40
C GLU A 58 -14.96 -2.54 -3.86
N ALA A 59 -14.02 -1.69 -3.45
CA ALA A 59 -12.73 -2.12 -2.91
C ALA A 59 -12.65 -1.86 -1.41
N PHE A 60 -12.05 -2.82 -0.70
CA PHE A 60 -11.91 -2.76 0.76
C PHE A 60 -10.49 -3.12 1.18
N LEU A 61 -9.99 -2.41 2.19
CA LEU A 61 -8.71 -2.71 2.83
C LEU A 61 -8.95 -3.56 4.06
N PHE A 62 -8.37 -4.75 4.08
CA PHE A 62 -8.48 -5.70 5.19
C PHE A 62 -7.11 -5.97 5.81
N GLY A 63 -7.07 -6.11 7.13
CA GLY A 63 -5.85 -6.49 7.84
C GLY A 63 -4.87 -5.36 8.11
N ALA A 64 -5.20 -4.13 7.75
CA ALA A 64 -4.40 -2.98 8.15
C ALA A 64 -4.63 -2.68 9.64
N HIS A 65 -3.54 -2.35 10.35
CA HIS A 65 -3.60 -2.02 11.77
C HIS A 65 -3.49 -0.52 11.97
N ILE A 66 -4.50 0.08 12.58
CA ILE A 66 -4.47 1.46 13.03
C ILE A 66 -4.80 1.43 14.53
N ASN A 67 -3.79 1.58 15.37
CA ASN A 67 -3.94 1.48 16.81
C ASN A 67 -4.45 2.79 17.40
N ALA A 68 -5.46 2.70 18.25
CA ALA A 68 -6.01 3.87 18.93
C ALA A 68 -4.98 4.51 19.87
N LEU A 69 -5.02 5.84 19.96
CA LEU A 69 -4.24 6.57 20.94
C LEU A 69 -4.89 6.45 22.32
N ASN A 70 -4.09 6.58 23.39
CA ASN A 70 -4.60 6.55 24.75
C ASN A 70 -5.65 7.63 25.04
N SER A 71 -5.66 8.69 24.25
CA SER A 71 -6.62 9.80 24.34
C SER A 71 -7.94 9.53 23.62
N ALA A 72 -8.12 8.35 23.00
CA ALA A 72 -9.37 8.01 22.32
C ALA A 72 -10.52 7.91 23.33
N SER A 73 -11.72 8.36 22.92
CA SER A 73 -12.90 8.30 23.78
C SER A 73 -13.27 6.86 24.14
N THR A 74 -13.62 6.61 25.40
CA THR A 74 -14.06 5.30 25.87
C THR A 74 -15.40 4.88 25.26
N HIS A 75 -16.14 5.81 24.65
CA HIS A 75 -17.43 5.54 24.03
C HIS A 75 -17.30 5.14 22.55
N VAL A 76 -16.10 5.19 21.99
CA VAL A 76 -15.85 4.86 20.58
C VAL A 76 -15.27 3.46 20.50
N ASP A 77 -15.86 2.63 19.62
CA ASP A 77 -15.29 1.32 19.31
C ASP A 77 -14.04 1.53 18.46
N THR A 78 -12.89 1.21 19.04
CA THR A 78 -11.58 1.39 18.40
C THR A 78 -10.99 0.05 17.95
N ASP A 79 -11.68 -0.63 17.02
CA ASP A 79 -11.16 -1.86 16.44
C ASP A 79 -9.95 -1.53 15.54
N PRO A 80 -8.71 -1.93 15.92
CA PRO A 80 -7.52 -1.59 15.15
C PRO A 80 -7.47 -2.25 13.78
N THR A 81 -8.17 -3.36 13.58
CA THR A 81 -8.20 -4.12 12.33
C THR A 81 -9.50 -3.97 11.55
N ARG A 82 -10.25 -2.92 11.81
CA ARG A 82 -11.51 -2.65 11.12
C ARG A 82 -11.31 -2.65 9.60
N THR A 83 -12.21 -3.31 8.87
CA THR A 83 -12.23 -3.25 7.41
C THR A 83 -12.57 -1.84 6.94
N ARG A 84 -11.78 -1.27 6.05
CA ARG A 84 -11.95 0.11 5.60
C ARG A 84 -12.24 0.14 4.11
N LYS A 85 -13.26 0.92 3.74
CA LYS A 85 -13.63 1.08 2.34
C LYS A 85 -12.63 1.99 1.64
N LEU A 86 -12.20 1.60 0.45
CA LEU A 86 -11.37 2.42 -0.42
C LEU A 86 -12.25 3.21 -1.37
N LEU A 87 -11.85 4.46 -1.62
CA LEU A 87 -12.61 5.39 -2.45
C LEU A 87 -11.90 5.54 -3.80
N LEU A 88 -12.52 4.97 -4.82
CA LEU A 88 -12.03 4.96 -6.19
C LEU A 88 -13.17 5.33 -7.13
N ASN A 89 -12.86 5.87 -8.29
CA ASN A 89 -13.90 6.13 -9.27
C ASN A 89 -14.35 4.81 -9.94
N ARG A 90 -15.54 4.85 -10.55
CA ARG A 90 -16.15 3.64 -11.13
C ARG A 90 -15.27 3.03 -12.23
N ARG A 91 -14.63 3.85 -13.04
CA ARG A 91 -13.76 3.36 -14.12
C ARG A 91 -12.57 2.57 -13.57
N GLN A 92 -11.94 3.06 -12.51
CA GLN A 92 -10.84 2.35 -11.85
C GLN A 92 -11.30 1.05 -11.22
N LEU A 93 -12.43 1.06 -10.53
CA LEU A 93 -13.00 -0.15 -9.92
C LEU A 93 -13.34 -1.21 -10.97
N ASP A 94 -14.00 -0.82 -12.05
CA ASP A 94 -14.38 -1.76 -13.12
C ASP A 94 -13.14 -2.35 -13.80
N HIS A 95 -12.11 -1.55 -14.01
CA HIS A 95 -10.83 -2.02 -14.57
C HIS A 95 -10.17 -3.06 -13.65
N MET A 96 -10.12 -2.79 -12.35
CA MET A 96 -9.54 -3.71 -11.38
C MET A 96 -10.35 -5.00 -11.25
N VAL A 97 -11.68 -4.91 -11.21
CA VAL A 97 -12.54 -6.09 -11.17
C VAL A 97 -12.27 -7.00 -12.39
N GLY A 98 -12.21 -6.42 -13.58
CA GLY A 98 -11.92 -7.17 -14.80
C GLY A 98 -10.55 -7.85 -14.77
N ALA A 99 -9.53 -7.15 -14.29
CA ALA A 99 -8.17 -7.70 -14.20
C ALA A 99 -8.09 -8.85 -13.20
N VAL A 100 -8.71 -8.70 -12.02
CA VAL A 100 -8.72 -9.74 -10.98
C VAL A 100 -9.48 -10.97 -11.45
N GLU A 101 -10.67 -10.79 -12.03
CA GLU A 101 -11.51 -11.91 -12.43
C GLU A 101 -11.03 -12.64 -13.69
N ARG A 102 -10.52 -11.90 -14.68
CA ARG A 102 -10.21 -12.46 -16.00
C ARG A 102 -8.73 -12.79 -16.19
N ARG A 103 -7.83 -12.06 -15.54
CA ARG A 103 -6.40 -12.16 -15.79
C ARG A 103 -5.60 -12.69 -14.61
N GLY A 104 -6.26 -13.01 -13.50
CA GLY A 104 -5.59 -13.56 -12.32
C GLY A 104 -4.73 -12.58 -11.57
N TYR A 105 -4.99 -11.27 -11.69
CA TYR A 105 -4.30 -10.26 -10.89
C TYR A 105 -4.84 -10.23 -9.46
N THR A 106 -4.03 -9.69 -8.57
CA THR A 106 -4.43 -9.34 -7.22
C THR A 106 -4.16 -7.86 -6.99
N ILE A 107 -4.75 -7.31 -5.95
CA ILE A 107 -4.54 -5.91 -5.58
C ILE A 107 -3.83 -5.87 -4.24
N VAL A 108 -2.70 -5.17 -4.18
CA VAL A 108 -1.89 -5.07 -2.96
C VAL A 108 -1.77 -3.62 -2.50
N PRO A 109 -1.87 -3.36 -1.18
CA PRO A 109 -1.59 -2.03 -0.66
C PRO A 109 -0.09 -1.80 -0.65
N LEU A 110 0.34 -0.62 -1.10
CA LEU A 110 1.76 -0.29 -1.23
C LEU A 110 2.21 0.74 -0.21
N GLU A 111 1.45 1.82 -0.06
CA GLU A 111 1.88 2.96 0.73
C GLU A 111 0.68 3.76 1.24
N LEU A 112 0.72 4.11 2.52
CA LEU A 112 -0.29 4.95 3.16
C LEU A 112 0.33 6.33 3.43
N TYR A 113 -0.31 7.40 3.00
CA TYR A 113 0.26 8.75 3.08
C TYR A 113 -0.82 9.84 3.14
N TRP A 114 -0.38 11.06 3.45
CA TRP A 114 -1.24 12.25 3.41
C TRP A 114 -1.00 13.02 2.13
N LYS A 115 -2.08 13.50 1.53
CA LYS A 115 -2.03 14.36 0.35
C LYS A 115 -3.24 15.30 0.37
N ALA A 116 -2.99 16.60 0.29
CA ALA A 116 -4.04 17.63 0.36
C ALA A 116 -4.94 17.49 1.61
N GLY A 117 -4.34 17.14 2.77
CA GLY A 117 -5.05 16.98 4.03
C GLY A 117 -5.90 15.72 4.14
N ARG A 118 -5.81 14.81 3.18
CA ARG A 118 -6.57 13.55 3.16
C ARG A 118 -5.65 12.36 3.17
N ALA A 119 -6.08 11.30 3.84
CA ALA A 119 -5.38 10.03 3.81
C ALA A 119 -5.58 9.36 2.44
N LYS A 120 -4.48 8.94 1.84
CA LYS A 120 -4.47 8.21 0.57
C LYS A 120 -3.74 6.90 0.74
N LEU A 121 -4.17 5.91 -0.01
CA LEU A 121 -3.52 4.61 -0.08
C LEU A 121 -3.13 4.34 -1.52
N GLU A 122 -1.84 4.19 -1.78
CA GLU A 122 -1.39 3.69 -3.08
C GLU A 122 -1.60 2.19 -3.11
N ILE A 123 -2.32 1.72 -4.12
CA ILE A 123 -2.57 0.30 -4.34
C ILE A 123 -1.99 -0.11 -5.69
N GLY A 124 -1.62 -1.38 -5.81
CA GLY A 124 -1.04 -1.92 -7.03
C GLY A 124 -1.80 -3.11 -7.55
N LEU A 125 -2.02 -3.12 -8.86
CA LEU A 125 -2.53 -4.29 -9.58
C LEU A 125 -1.32 -5.16 -9.91
N ALA A 126 -1.29 -6.39 -9.41
CA ALA A 126 -0.06 -7.16 -9.35
C ALA A 126 -0.28 -8.66 -9.58
N LYS A 127 0.81 -9.32 -9.93
CA LYS A 127 0.88 -10.79 -10.01
C LYS A 127 1.91 -11.31 -9.02
N GLY A 128 1.61 -12.42 -8.35
CA GLY A 128 2.55 -13.05 -7.45
C GLY A 128 3.79 -13.56 -8.16
N LYS A 129 4.94 -13.35 -7.57
CA LYS A 129 6.21 -13.90 -8.06
C LYS A 129 6.34 -15.36 -7.66
N LYS A 130 6.81 -16.18 -8.60
CA LYS A 130 7.22 -17.54 -8.28
C LYS A 130 8.53 -17.51 -7.47
N GLN A 131 8.81 -18.56 -6.72
CA GLN A 131 9.99 -18.59 -5.87
C GLN A 131 11.30 -18.33 -6.65
N HIS A 132 11.43 -18.88 -7.85
CA HIS A 132 12.63 -18.65 -8.66
C HIS A 132 12.76 -17.19 -9.13
N ASP A 133 11.64 -16.50 -9.37
CA ASP A 133 11.65 -15.07 -9.73
C ASP A 133 12.13 -14.21 -8.57
N LYS A 134 11.75 -14.56 -7.33
CA LYS A 134 12.24 -13.87 -6.13
C LYS A 134 13.74 -14.02 -5.97
N ARG A 135 14.27 -15.22 -6.20
CA ARG A 135 15.71 -15.50 -6.13
C ARG A 135 16.49 -14.72 -7.19
N ALA A 136 15.96 -14.68 -8.41
CA ALA A 136 16.57 -13.93 -9.51
C ALA A 136 16.64 -12.43 -9.19
N ASN A 137 15.59 -11.86 -8.62
CA ASN A 137 15.56 -10.45 -8.20
C ASN A 137 16.58 -10.16 -7.11
N GLU A 138 16.75 -11.06 -6.16
CA GLU A 138 17.75 -10.91 -5.08
C GLU A 138 19.17 -10.93 -5.65
N LYS A 139 19.46 -11.86 -6.54
CA LYS A 139 20.76 -11.95 -7.22
C LYS A 139 21.06 -10.69 -8.02
N ASP A 140 20.08 -10.18 -8.74
CA ASP A 140 20.22 -8.94 -9.53
C ASP A 140 20.56 -7.75 -8.63
N ARG A 141 19.86 -7.61 -7.50
CA ARG A 141 20.13 -6.52 -6.54
C ARG A 141 21.53 -6.63 -5.94
N ASP A 142 21.95 -7.83 -5.60
CA ASP A 142 23.29 -8.07 -5.04
C ASP A 142 24.37 -7.77 -6.09
N TRP A 143 24.18 -8.21 -7.32
CA TRP A 143 25.08 -7.90 -8.42
C TRP A 143 25.20 -6.40 -8.66
N GLN A 144 24.11 -5.66 -8.68
CA GLN A 144 24.12 -4.21 -8.87
C GLN A 144 24.86 -3.50 -7.72
N ARG A 145 24.72 -3.96 -6.50
CA ARG A 145 25.47 -3.41 -5.36
C ARG A 145 26.96 -3.67 -5.50
N ASP A 146 27.36 -4.89 -5.84
CA ASP A 146 28.77 -5.28 -5.98
C ASP A 146 29.41 -4.50 -7.14
N LYS A 147 28.72 -4.36 -8.27
CA LYS A 147 29.16 -3.55 -9.39
C LYS A 147 29.40 -2.10 -8.98
N GLY A 148 28.51 -1.52 -8.20
CA GLY A 148 28.66 -0.17 -7.66
C GLY A 148 29.89 -0.01 -6.78
N ARG A 149 30.18 -0.99 -5.92
CA ARG A 149 31.37 -0.99 -5.06
C ARG A 149 32.65 -1.06 -5.88
N ILE A 150 32.71 -1.92 -6.88
CA ILE A 150 33.85 -2.06 -7.77
C ILE A 150 34.12 -0.75 -8.50
N MET A 151 33.10 -0.12 -9.05
CA MET A 151 33.23 1.16 -9.75
C MET A 151 33.70 2.28 -8.85
N LYS A 152 33.26 2.33 -7.60
CA LYS A 152 33.76 3.29 -6.62
C LYS A 152 35.23 3.09 -6.29
N ALA A 153 35.66 1.84 -6.16
CA ALA A 153 37.08 1.51 -5.91
C ALA A 153 37.96 1.93 -7.07
N MET A 154 37.49 1.80 -8.30
CA MET A 154 38.23 2.19 -9.51
C MET A 154 38.36 3.69 -9.69
N ARG A 155 37.52 4.50 -9.06
CA ARG A 155 37.54 5.97 -9.15
C ARG A 155 38.50 6.65 -8.17
N ARG A 156 39.13 5.92 -7.29
CA ARG A 156 40.10 6.45 -6.32
C ARG A 156 41.50 6.48 -6.88
#